data_24a5b154154bd242dec9afcd83e9652c
#
_entry.id   24a5b154154bd242dec9afcd83e9652c
#
_cell.length_a   1.000
_cell.length_b   1.000
_cell.length_c   1.000
_cell.angle_alpha   90.00
_cell.angle_beta   90.00
_cell.angle_gamma   90.00
#
_symmetry.space_group_name_H-M   'P 1'
#
loop_
_entity.id
_entity.type
_entity.pdbx_description
1 polymer ?
#
loop_
_entity_poly.entity_id
_entity_poly.type
_entity_poly.pdbx_seq_one_letter_code
_entity_poly.pdbx_strand_id
1 'polypeptide(L)'
;MSEIKYILDISTRDEQRFYAAVEISNPVGSRLILAFPRWSPGSYLIREPRRLVHDMSAWAIVSGNNLDCKIERRGPDEIIIKIPQGASSIYVGWFAFGNDLSVRTNHIDSSHFHMIPSATFPRVIAGSNHSEGPYIVELMHPSHWSATTQLKFVSSNKDGDIVKSTWTANSRDALYDGIIEANANEEILFKAGGRTFRLKLWDAGGVKIESKRIDFLIKSMSDLFSEFHALFGEPPWDDYAVILHLTEKARGGLEHTGSQSSQMRRSSLDPGDKDGWRDLISLISHEYVHAWNVKRLRPQTFDDYDLSQEMHTDLLWWFEGVTSWLGDMICLRSGVWSDEDWSTDLKRKLTRFHSMSGWDHQCLSDSSFESWYHLYRPHPHSPETTISYYLQGEIAAMCMDLEMRKRTNGEIGLDDVMVDLWKLHGLHIEGDSGSGGKEPRPIIEKDIVSSMNRLSKGRLNGVVRRLVHGLGAPDMLEWSKGMGRKLEPVESDEQVGWLGVHLADSPLRISKFIAGSPLRNQLQPGDEIIAINGRRTRKSSDLKGALRGNVEQEVKLTISRRGGIMEFDVIPAKDPLHPVIISGNGNKLWKAFSSSKREI
;
A
#
# COMPACT_ATOMS: atom_id res chain seq x y z
N MET A 1 23.57 26.35 -17.85
CA MET A 1 22.35 25.55 -18.08
C MET A 1 21.39 25.90 -16.95
N SER A 2 20.10 25.85 -17.16
CA SER A 2 19.14 26.04 -16.07
C SER A 2 19.15 24.79 -15.20
N GLU A 3 19.14 24.95 -13.86
CA GLU A 3 19.17 23.87 -12.90
C GLU A 3 17.96 24.02 -11.97
N ILE A 4 17.31 22.92 -11.64
CA ILE A 4 16.18 22.90 -10.68
C ILE A 4 16.67 22.21 -9.40
N LYS A 5 16.59 22.96 -8.29
CA LYS A 5 16.98 22.46 -6.99
C LYS A 5 15.82 22.60 -6.00
N TYR A 6 15.49 21.50 -5.33
CA TYR A 6 14.57 21.49 -4.20
C TYR A 6 15.36 21.50 -2.89
N ILE A 7 14.97 22.37 -1.97
CA ILE A 7 15.66 22.62 -0.71
C ILE A 7 14.68 22.34 0.42
N LEU A 8 15.13 21.58 1.42
CA LEU A 8 14.38 21.25 2.63
C LEU A 8 15.16 21.70 3.85
N ASP A 9 14.50 22.41 4.78
CA ASP A 9 15.05 22.80 6.07
C ASP A 9 14.09 22.38 7.18
N ILE A 10 14.56 21.49 8.05
CA ILE A 10 13.78 20.93 9.16
C ILE A 10 14.11 21.58 10.51
N SER A 11 14.64 22.79 10.52
CA SER A 11 14.95 23.53 11.76
C SER A 11 13.71 23.78 12.63
N THR A 12 12.50 23.86 12.01
CA THR A 12 11.21 24.07 12.69
C THR A 12 10.44 22.75 12.96
N ARG A 13 11.13 21.58 13.00
CA ARG A 13 10.52 20.25 13.17
C ARG A 13 9.66 20.12 14.43
N ASP A 14 10.03 20.80 15.51
CA ASP A 14 9.29 20.75 16.78
C ASP A 14 7.89 21.38 16.69
N GLU A 15 7.63 22.18 15.64
CA GLU A 15 6.33 22.75 15.31
C GLU A 15 5.54 21.87 14.31
N GLN A 16 6.02 20.67 14.02
CA GLN A 16 5.48 19.76 12.99
C GLN A 16 5.37 20.41 11.60
N ARG A 17 6.30 21.31 11.29
CA ARG A 17 6.43 21.94 9.98
C ARG A 17 7.89 22.00 9.55
N PHE A 18 8.10 22.14 8.26
CA PHE A 18 9.41 22.32 7.66
C PHE A 18 9.32 23.34 6.54
N TYR A 19 10.45 23.98 6.26
CA TYR A 19 10.56 24.86 5.11
C TYR A 19 10.98 24.07 3.88
N ALA A 20 10.33 24.33 2.75
CA ALA A 20 10.69 23.82 1.45
C ALA A 20 10.80 24.95 0.43
N ALA A 21 11.73 24.81 -0.50
CA ALA A 21 11.87 25.78 -1.59
C ALA A 21 12.27 25.09 -2.89
N VAL A 22 11.94 25.73 -4.02
CA VAL A 22 12.51 25.42 -5.32
C VAL A 22 13.32 26.61 -5.82
N GLU A 23 14.53 26.34 -6.23
CA GLU A 23 15.43 27.26 -6.92
C GLU A 23 15.52 26.89 -8.39
N ILE A 24 15.31 27.86 -9.28
CA ILE A 24 15.56 27.72 -10.71
C ILE A 24 16.72 28.64 -11.09
N SER A 25 17.88 28.08 -11.38
CA SER A 25 19.03 28.82 -11.90
C SER A 25 18.84 29.13 -13.38
N ASN A 26 19.23 30.34 -13.82
CA ASN A 26 19.09 30.79 -15.21
C ASN A 26 17.68 30.51 -15.78
N PRO A 27 16.64 31.07 -15.16
CA PRO A 27 15.26 30.85 -15.58
C PRO A 27 15.05 31.34 -17.01
N VAL A 28 14.14 30.69 -17.74
CA VAL A 28 13.83 31.01 -19.15
C VAL A 28 12.38 31.48 -19.33
N GLY A 29 12.14 32.25 -20.39
CA GLY A 29 10.82 32.80 -20.68
C GLY A 29 10.45 33.99 -19.76
N SER A 30 9.17 34.31 -19.68
CA SER A 30 8.65 35.44 -18.91
C SER A 30 7.91 35.06 -17.63
N ARG A 31 7.67 33.76 -17.43
CA ARG A 31 6.88 33.24 -16.32
C ARG A 31 7.44 31.89 -15.82
N LEU A 32 7.51 31.75 -14.51
CA LEU A 32 7.64 30.46 -13.84
C LEU A 32 6.23 29.98 -13.48
N ILE A 33 5.91 28.75 -13.85
CA ILE A 33 4.63 28.09 -13.49
C ILE A 33 4.96 26.83 -12.71
N LEU A 34 4.42 26.73 -11.48
CA LEU A 34 4.55 25.57 -10.60
C LEU A 34 3.18 24.97 -10.34
N ALA A 35 3.09 23.64 -10.42
CA ALA A 35 1.88 22.87 -10.13
C ALA A 35 2.13 21.85 -9.03
N PHE A 36 1.38 21.92 -7.94
CA PHE A 36 1.45 20.96 -6.84
C PHE A 36 0.71 19.67 -7.21
N PRO A 37 1.32 18.49 -6.98
CA PRO A 37 0.62 17.21 -7.14
C PRO A 37 -0.58 17.11 -6.22
N ARG A 38 -1.60 16.36 -6.65
CA ARG A 38 -2.82 16.12 -5.87
C ARG A 38 -2.85 14.74 -5.22
N TRP A 39 -2.01 13.82 -5.69
CA TRP A 39 -1.90 12.45 -5.18
C TRP A 39 -0.47 11.92 -5.34
N SER A 40 -0.20 10.75 -4.78
CA SER A 40 1.09 10.05 -4.85
C SER A 40 0.93 8.72 -5.56
N PRO A 41 1.84 8.33 -6.49
CA PRO A 41 1.85 6.99 -7.08
C PRO A 41 1.82 5.90 -5.99
N GLY A 42 1.05 4.83 -6.23
CA GLY A 42 0.74 3.80 -5.23
C GLY A 42 -0.42 4.13 -4.28
N SER A 43 -0.97 5.36 -4.36
CA SER A 43 -2.08 5.78 -3.49
C SER A 43 -3.24 6.34 -4.31
N TYR A 44 -4.22 5.52 -4.63
CA TYR A 44 -5.36 5.84 -5.50
C TYR A 44 -6.42 6.70 -4.78
N LEU A 45 -5.97 7.85 -4.27
CA LEU A 45 -6.82 8.83 -3.58
C LEU A 45 -6.27 10.24 -3.79
N ILE A 46 -7.11 11.18 -4.21
CA ILE A 46 -6.79 12.60 -4.21
C ILE A 46 -6.66 13.08 -2.75
N ARG A 47 -5.46 13.49 -2.36
CA ARG A 47 -5.13 13.89 -0.97
C ARG A 47 -4.94 15.39 -0.81
N GLU A 48 -4.76 16.12 -1.92
CA GLU A 48 -4.61 17.59 -1.96
C GLU A 48 -3.53 18.09 -0.99
N PRO A 49 -2.26 17.65 -1.11
CA PRO A 49 -1.19 18.05 -0.17
C PRO A 49 -1.00 19.57 -0.10
N ARG A 50 -1.35 20.28 -1.17
CA ARG A 50 -1.31 21.75 -1.23
C ARG A 50 -2.06 22.43 -0.07
N ARG A 51 -3.07 21.79 0.52
CA ARG A 51 -3.81 22.28 1.71
C ARG A 51 -2.90 22.47 2.94
N LEU A 52 -1.77 21.78 3.01
CA LEU A 52 -0.81 21.85 4.11
C LEU A 52 0.31 22.87 3.89
N VAL A 53 0.34 23.51 2.71
CA VAL A 53 1.34 24.52 2.34
C VAL A 53 0.86 25.92 2.71
N HIS A 54 1.71 26.67 3.42
CA HIS A 54 1.41 28.04 3.85
C HIS A 54 2.64 28.96 3.74
N ASP A 55 2.46 30.25 3.98
CA ASP A 55 3.50 31.29 4.00
C ASP A 55 4.42 31.27 2.78
N MET A 56 3.82 31.20 1.61
CA MET A 56 4.54 31.12 0.35
C MET A 56 5.10 32.48 -0.05
N SER A 57 6.37 32.51 -0.42
CA SER A 57 7.07 33.70 -0.92
C SER A 57 7.87 33.37 -2.18
N ALA A 58 8.14 34.38 -3.00
CA ALA A 58 8.99 34.25 -4.17
C ALA A 58 9.90 35.47 -4.33
N TRP A 59 11.14 35.22 -4.72
CA TRP A 59 12.10 36.28 -5.03
C TRP A 59 13.07 35.83 -6.14
N ALA A 60 13.65 36.78 -6.80
CA ALA A 60 14.65 36.55 -7.85
C ALA A 60 15.96 37.28 -7.53
N ILE A 61 17.07 36.74 -8.01
CA ILE A 61 18.37 37.42 -7.98
C ILE A 61 18.54 38.16 -9.31
N VAL A 62 18.59 39.48 -9.22
CA VAL A 62 18.81 40.38 -10.38
C VAL A 62 20.01 41.27 -10.09
N SER A 63 21.06 41.15 -10.91
CA SER A 63 22.33 41.88 -10.72
C SER A 63 22.91 41.76 -9.29
N GLY A 64 22.76 40.54 -8.71
CA GLY A 64 23.27 40.23 -7.36
C GLY A 64 22.37 40.66 -6.20
N ASN A 65 21.22 41.28 -6.45
CA ASN A 65 20.28 41.73 -5.42
C ASN A 65 19.00 40.89 -5.43
N ASN A 66 18.41 40.75 -4.25
CA ASN A 66 17.10 40.11 -4.09
C ASN A 66 15.99 41.05 -4.55
N LEU A 67 15.10 40.56 -5.37
CA LEU A 67 13.91 41.26 -5.85
C LEU A 67 12.68 40.40 -5.54
N ASP A 68 11.80 40.89 -4.69
CA ASP A 68 10.55 40.21 -4.38
C ASP A 68 9.67 40.03 -5.63
N CYS A 69 9.11 38.84 -5.78
CA CYS A 69 8.25 38.49 -6.89
C CYS A 69 6.83 38.23 -6.42
N LYS A 70 5.85 38.78 -7.14
CA LYS A 70 4.44 38.53 -6.87
C LYS A 70 4.06 37.10 -7.29
N ILE A 71 3.40 36.37 -6.40
CA ILE A 71 2.79 35.07 -6.68
C ILE A 71 1.34 35.29 -7.08
N GLU A 72 0.96 34.78 -8.25
CA GLU A 72 -0.41 34.77 -8.75
C GLU A 72 -0.92 33.33 -8.76
N ARG A 73 -2.19 33.13 -8.38
CA ARG A 73 -2.81 31.79 -8.39
C ARG A 73 -3.52 31.54 -9.72
N ARG A 74 -3.34 30.34 -10.27
CA ARG A 74 -4.06 29.83 -11.43
C ARG A 74 -4.76 28.53 -11.07
N GLY A 75 -5.86 28.62 -10.34
CA GLY A 75 -6.53 27.47 -9.77
C GLY A 75 -6.01 27.10 -8.37
N PRO A 76 -6.45 25.95 -7.81
CA PRO A 76 -6.10 25.56 -6.44
C PRO A 76 -4.63 25.12 -6.30
N ASP A 77 -4.06 24.49 -7.32
CA ASP A 77 -2.78 23.79 -7.25
C ASP A 77 -1.66 24.45 -8.07
N GLU A 78 -2.01 25.43 -8.93
CA GLU A 78 -1.05 26.14 -9.77
C GLU A 78 -0.77 27.55 -9.27
N ILE A 79 0.51 27.94 -9.37
CA ILE A 79 0.97 29.32 -9.15
C ILE A 79 1.81 29.80 -10.33
N ILE A 80 1.74 31.09 -10.57
CA ILE A 80 2.50 31.78 -11.61
C ILE A 80 3.33 32.88 -10.96
N ILE A 81 4.58 32.98 -11.32
CA ILE A 81 5.49 34.04 -10.92
C ILE A 81 6.07 34.68 -12.19
N LYS A 82 5.98 36.01 -12.33
CA LYS A 82 6.64 36.72 -13.40
C LYS A 82 8.15 36.69 -13.17
N ILE A 83 8.91 36.21 -14.15
CA ILE A 83 10.37 36.23 -14.12
C ILE A 83 10.86 37.63 -14.43
N PRO A 84 11.60 38.29 -13.49
CA PRO A 84 12.19 39.60 -13.78
C PRO A 84 13.23 39.53 -14.90
N GLN A 85 13.34 40.57 -15.69
CA GLN A 85 14.34 40.67 -16.73
C GLN A 85 15.76 40.64 -16.11
N GLY A 86 16.65 39.79 -16.62
CA GLY A 86 18.01 39.65 -16.12
C GLY A 86 18.12 38.86 -14.82
N ALA A 87 17.10 38.10 -14.43
CA ALA A 87 17.17 37.22 -13.29
C ALA A 87 18.20 36.09 -13.54
N SER A 88 19.16 35.95 -12.65
CA SER A 88 20.14 34.83 -12.65
C SER A 88 19.57 33.59 -11.94
N SER A 89 18.69 33.79 -10.96
CA SER A 89 17.95 32.73 -10.27
C SER A 89 16.58 33.24 -9.83
N ILE A 90 15.63 32.31 -9.68
CA ILE A 90 14.34 32.57 -9.05
C ILE A 90 14.06 31.50 -8.00
N TYR A 91 13.55 31.92 -6.85
CA TYR A 91 13.24 31.10 -5.69
C TYR A 91 11.76 31.19 -5.37
N VAL A 92 11.17 30.05 -5.02
CA VAL A 92 9.84 30.00 -4.43
C VAL A 92 9.93 29.11 -3.20
N GLY A 93 9.62 29.68 -2.03
CA GLY A 93 9.70 29.00 -0.74
C GLY A 93 8.32 28.97 -0.05
N TRP A 94 8.12 27.98 0.79
CA TRP A 94 6.92 27.78 1.58
C TRP A 94 7.19 26.96 2.83
N PHE A 95 6.31 27.05 3.81
CA PHE A 95 6.24 26.07 4.89
C PHE A 95 5.22 25.00 4.56
N ALA A 96 5.50 23.76 4.96
CA ALA A 96 4.58 22.64 4.87
C ALA A 96 4.39 22.00 6.25
N PHE A 97 3.13 21.71 6.64
CA PHE A 97 2.85 20.90 7.82
C PHE A 97 3.05 19.41 7.50
N GLY A 98 3.66 18.69 8.45
CA GLY A 98 3.88 17.26 8.38
C GLY A 98 3.41 16.57 9.66
N ASN A 99 2.11 16.59 9.94
CA ASN A 99 1.52 16.04 11.16
C ASN A 99 0.62 14.82 10.92
N ASP A 100 0.51 14.34 9.69
CA ASP A 100 -0.27 13.15 9.35
C ASP A 100 0.66 11.94 9.22
N LEU A 101 0.68 11.09 10.26
CA LEU A 101 1.52 9.92 10.32
C LEU A 101 1.01 8.83 9.36
N SER A 102 1.48 8.88 8.13
CA SER A 102 1.13 7.98 7.03
C SER A 102 2.33 7.80 6.10
N VAL A 103 2.45 6.63 5.49
CA VAL A 103 3.43 6.39 4.39
C VAL A 103 3.13 7.19 3.11
N ARG A 104 2.01 7.92 3.06
CA ARG A 104 1.52 8.64 1.87
C ARG A 104 1.52 10.16 2.02
N THR A 105 1.95 10.65 3.17
CA THR A 105 1.97 12.07 3.55
C THR A 105 3.26 12.38 4.31
N ASN A 106 3.58 13.67 4.44
CA ASN A 106 4.72 14.07 5.25
C ASN A 106 4.42 13.94 6.74
N HIS A 107 5.39 13.47 7.50
CA HIS A 107 5.38 13.53 8.96
C HIS A 107 6.72 14.05 9.48
N ILE A 108 6.65 14.97 10.42
CA ILE A 108 7.85 15.54 11.07
C ILE A 108 7.55 15.84 12.54
N ASP A 109 8.49 15.53 13.38
CA ASP A 109 8.53 15.95 14.79
C ASP A 109 9.98 16.05 15.29
N SER A 110 10.17 16.21 16.59
CA SER A 110 11.51 16.30 17.21
C SER A 110 12.37 15.04 17.02
N SER A 111 11.79 13.92 16.61
CA SER A 111 12.46 12.61 16.54
C SER A 111 12.71 12.10 15.13
N HIS A 112 11.97 12.55 14.11
CA HIS A 112 12.18 12.14 12.71
C HIS A 112 11.58 13.11 11.69
N PHE A 113 11.94 12.90 10.43
CA PHE A 113 11.38 13.53 9.26
C PHE A 113 11.15 12.49 8.18
N HIS A 114 9.87 12.29 7.82
CA HIS A 114 9.44 11.48 6.69
C HIS A 114 8.85 12.39 5.61
N MET A 115 9.45 12.41 4.42
CA MET A 115 9.05 13.28 3.33
C MET A 115 8.67 12.48 2.09
N ILE A 116 7.47 12.79 1.57
CA ILE A 116 6.96 12.26 0.31
C ILE A 116 7.07 13.36 -0.75
N PRO A 117 7.88 13.16 -1.82
CA PRO A 117 8.13 14.22 -2.80
C PRO A 117 6.86 14.71 -3.50
N SER A 118 5.94 13.83 -3.84
CA SER A 118 4.64 14.21 -4.43
C SER A 118 3.70 14.96 -3.47
N ALA A 119 3.95 14.89 -2.16
CA ALA A 119 3.25 15.71 -1.17
C ALA A 119 3.97 17.04 -0.87
N THR A 120 5.16 17.25 -1.42
CA THR A 120 6.05 18.36 -1.06
C THR A 120 6.42 19.22 -2.26
N PHE A 121 6.87 18.62 -3.35
CA PHE A 121 7.49 19.32 -4.47
C PHE A 121 6.50 19.63 -5.59
N PRO A 122 6.30 20.92 -5.95
CA PRO A 122 5.55 21.25 -7.14
C PRO A 122 6.33 20.87 -8.40
N ARG A 123 5.61 20.48 -9.46
CA ARG A 123 6.17 20.32 -10.80
C ARG A 123 6.47 21.68 -11.39
N VAL A 124 7.61 21.83 -12.04
CA VAL A 124 7.96 22.99 -12.86
C VAL A 124 7.34 22.79 -14.24
N ILE A 125 6.28 23.54 -14.57
CA ILE A 125 5.57 23.47 -15.86
C ILE A 125 6.23 24.38 -16.89
N ALA A 126 6.70 25.55 -16.46
CA ALA A 126 7.39 26.52 -17.30
C ALA A 126 8.39 27.33 -16.47
N GLY A 127 9.36 27.94 -17.10
CA GLY A 127 10.41 28.74 -16.45
C GLY A 127 11.77 28.07 -16.42
N SER A 128 11.87 26.81 -16.86
CA SER A 128 13.14 26.08 -17.02
C SER A 128 13.14 25.27 -18.32
N ASN A 129 14.33 25.10 -18.92
CA ASN A 129 14.55 24.17 -20.03
C ASN A 129 14.71 22.70 -19.57
N HIS A 130 14.74 22.47 -18.26
CA HIS A 130 14.96 21.15 -17.64
C HIS A 130 13.79 20.76 -16.73
N SER A 131 12.55 21.06 -17.14
CA SER A 131 11.34 20.74 -16.35
C SER A 131 11.16 19.24 -16.09
N GLU A 132 11.80 18.36 -16.86
CA GLU A 132 11.77 16.91 -16.67
C GLU A 132 13.07 16.34 -16.02
N GLY A 133 13.96 17.22 -15.53
CA GLY A 133 15.20 16.88 -14.84
C GLY A 133 16.48 17.20 -15.65
N PRO A 134 17.67 16.94 -15.09
CA PRO A 134 17.89 16.42 -13.72
C PRO A 134 17.57 17.46 -12.63
N TYR A 135 17.28 16.93 -11.44
CA TYR A 135 16.98 17.72 -10.25
C TYR A 135 18.03 17.50 -9.16
N ILE A 136 18.25 18.53 -8.34
CA ILE A 136 19.02 18.44 -7.10
C ILE A 136 18.04 18.50 -5.93
N VAL A 137 18.26 17.68 -4.91
CA VAL A 137 17.51 17.69 -3.65
C VAL A 137 18.49 17.89 -2.50
N GLU A 138 18.28 18.93 -1.72
CA GLU A 138 19.09 19.27 -0.53
C GLU A 138 18.23 19.18 0.72
N LEU A 139 18.75 18.55 1.78
CA LEU A 139 18.13 18.51 3.10
C LEU A 139 19.11 19.03 4.15
N MET A 140 18.70 20.04 4.90
CA MET A 140 19.38 20.50 6.10
C MET A 140 18.77 19.85 7.32
N HIS A 141 19.55 19.03 8.04
CA HIS A 141 19.10 18.24 9.18
C HIS A 141 20.13 18.26 10.34
N PRO A 142 19.72 17.89 11.57
CA PRO A 142 20.65 17.80 12.70
C PRO A 142 21.83 16.85 12.42
N SER A 143 23.02 17.20 12.88
CA SER A 143 24.22 16.41 12.61
C SER A 143 24.27 15.04 13.30
N HIS A 144 23.40 14.81 14.28
CA HIS A 144 23.21 13.50 14.93
C HIS A 144 22.12 12.63 14.27
N TRP A 145 21.52 13.11 13.16
CA TRP A 145 20.60 12.34 12.35
C TRP A 145 21.28 11.82 11.09
N SER A 146 20.85 10.68 10.60
CA SER A 146 21.18 10.17 9.27
C SER A 146 19.95 10.13 8.39
N ALA A 147 20.11 10.44 7.11
CA ALA A 147 19.04 10.46 6.12
C ALA A 147 19.17 9.29 5.16
N THR A 148 18.04 8.60 4.92
CA THR A 148 17.89 7.45 4.02
C THR A 148 16.98 7.83 2.86
N THR A 149 17.41 7.57 1.64
CA THR A 149 16.63 7.71 0.40
C THR A 149 17.18 6.78 -0.67
N GLN A 150 16.40 6.51 -1.70
CA GLN A 150 16.87 5.83 -2.91
C GLN A 150 17.51 6.77 -3.93
N LEU A 151 17.42 8.09 -3.73
CA LEU A 151 18.04 9.08 -4.62
C LEU A 151 19.56 8.93 -4.63
N LYS A 152 20.19 9.25 -5.75
CA LYS A 152 21.64 9.15 -5.91
C LYS A 152 22.35 10.19 -5.06
N PHE A 153 23.15 9.72 -4.11
CA PHE A 153 23.95 10.58 -3.23
C PHE A 153 25.02 11.38 -4.00
N VAL A 154 25.16 12.65 -3.65
CA VAL A 154 26.18 13.56 -4.23
C VAL A 154 27.19 13.98 -3.17
N SER A 155 26.73 14.58 -2.08
CA SER A 155 27.62 15.11 -1.04
C SER A 155 26.91 15.29 0.29
N SER A 156 27.69 15.36 1.35
CA SER A 156 27.22 15.75 2.69
C SER A 156 28.24 16.69 3.30
N ASN A 157 27.81 17.86 3.74
CA ASN A 157 28.66 18.91 4.34
C ASN A 157 28.11 19.27 5.71
N LYS A 158 28.98 19.16 6.72
CA LYS A 158 28.64 19.49 8.11
C LYS A 158 29.11 20.93 8.43
N ASP A 159 28.20 21.72 8.99
CA ASP A 159 28.47 23.05 9.54
C ASP A 159 27.86 23.14 10.95
N GLY A 160 28.69 23.10 11.95
CA GLY A 160 28.27 23.05 13.35
C GLY A 160 27.38 21.82 13.64
N ASP A 161 26.18 22.09 14.12
CA ASP A 161 25.17 21.06 14.45
C ASP A 161 24.23 20.70 13.29
N ILE A 162 24.47 21.27 12.11
CA ILE A 162 23.65 21.02 10.92
C ILE A 162 24.49 20.26 9.88
N VAL A 163 23.85 19.32 9.20
CA VAL A 163 24.36 18.65 8.01
C VAL A 163 23.48 19.03 6.83
N LYS A 164 24.11 19.40 5.73
CA LYS A 164 23.47 19.55 4.43
C LYS A 164 23.80 18.34 3.57
N SER A 165 22.82 17.47 3.36
CA SER A 165 22.91 16.31 2.48
C SER A 165 22.31 16.63 1.12
N THR A 166 22.97 16.19 0.04
CA THR A 166 22.58 16.49 -1.35
C THR A 166 22.47 15.22 -2.17
N TRP A 167 21.40 15.10 -2.92
CA TRP A 167 21.12 14.00 -3.85
C TRP A 167 20.70 14.54 -5.21
N THR A 168 20.66 13.63 -6.21
CA THR A 168 20.11 13.92 -7.54
C THR A 168 19.06 12.92 -7.96
N ALA A 169 18.11 13.40 -8.79
CA ALA A 169 17.16 12.60 -9.54
C ALA A 169 17.25 13.03 -11.02
N ASN A 170 17.48 12.09 -11.95
CA ASN A 170 17.64 12.45 -13.36
C ASN A 170 16.33 12.61 -14.12
N SER A 171 15.22 12.18 -13.51
CA SER A 171 13.89 12.28 -14.11
C SER A 171 12.85 12.74 -13.08
N ARG A 172 11.71 13.18 -13.57
CA ARG A 172 10.55 13.52 -12.76
C ARG A 172 10.04 12.31 -11.96
N ASP A 173 9.98 11.14 -12.58
CA ASP A 173 9.58 9.90 -11.92
C ASP A 173 10.53 9.56 -10.76
N ALA A 174 11.83 9.62 -11.00
CA ALA A 174 12.83 9.39 -9.94
C ALA A 174 12.73 10.40 -8.80
N LEU A 175 12.43 11.69 -9.10
CA LEU A 175 12.21 12.70 -8.08
C LEU A 175 11.01 12.38 -7.19
N TYR A 176 9.84 12.11 -7.80
CA TYR A 176 8.60 11.86 -7.04
C TYR A 176 8.59 10.51 -6.34
N ASP A 177 9.41 9.58 -6.76
CA ASP A 177 9.62 8.28 -6.12
C ASP A 177 10.70 8.31 -5.00
N GLY A 178 11.45 9.40 -4.89
CA GLY A 178 12.60 9.56 -4.01
C GLY A 178 12.22 10.01 -2.60
N ILE A 179 11.52 9.19 -1.82
CA ILE A 179 11.20 9.49 -0.42
C ILE A 179 12.46 9.70 0.41
N ILE A 180 12.35 10.51 1.47
CA ILE A 180 13.43 10.74 2.43
C ILE A 180 12.91 10.43 3.84
N GLU A 181 13.68 9.61 4.57
CA GLU A 181 13.53 9.41 6.02
C GLU A 181 14.80 9.86 6.72
N ALA A 182 14.68 10.74 7.71
CA ALA A 182 15.79 11.20 8.52
C ALA A 182 15.46 11.11 10.01
N ASN A 183 16.32 10.47 10.79
CA ASN A 183 16.18 10.34 12.23
C ASN A 183 17.55 9.98 12.88
N ALA A 184 17.59 9.88 14.20
CA ALA A 184 18.81 9.59 14.94
C ALA A 184 19.29 8.12 14.88
N ASN A 185 18.47 7.19 14.36
CA ASN A 185 18.88 5.81 14.22
C ASN A 185 19.76 5.65 12.97
N GLU A 186 20.85 4.93 13.11
CA GLU A 186 21.69 4.56 11.97
C GLU A 186 20.98 3.55 11.06
N GLU A 187 21.35 3.54 9.79
CA GLU A 187 20.96 2.49 8.86
C GLU A 187 21.59 1.16 9.26
N ILE A 188 20.80 0.09 9.21
CA ILE A 188 21.29 -1.26 9.44
C ILE A 188 21.45 -1.94 8.09
N LEU A 189 22.70 -2.29 7.76
CA LEU A 189 23.02 -2.95 6.50
C LEU A 189 22.92 -4.47 6.64
N PHE A 190 22.31 -5.12 5.66
CA PHE A 190 22.27 -6.58 5.59
C PHE A 190 22.34 -7.07 4.15
N LYS A 191 22.51 -8.39 3.97
CA LYS A 191 22.61 -9.03 2.65
C LYS A 191 21.46 -10.01 2.43
N ALA A 192 20.93 -10.04 1.22
CA ALA A 192 19.99 -11.06 0.75
C ALA A 192 20.21 -11.30 -0.74
N GLY A 193 20.28 -12.57 -1.17
CA GLY A 193 20.43 -12.92 -2.58
C GLY A 193 21.61 -12.22 -3.31
N GLY A 194 22.70 -11.95 -2.59
CA GLY A 194 23.89 -11.27 -3.14
C GLY A 194 23.81 -9.73 -3.18
N ARG A 195 22.65 -9.13 -2.89
CA ARG A 195 22.46 -7.67 -2.89
C ARG A 195 22.53 -7.07 -1.49
N THR A 196 22.78 -5.76 -1.42
CA THR A 196 22.78 -5.00 -0.18
C THR A 196 21.42 -4.39 0.09
N PHE A 197 20.98 -4.49 1.35
CA PHE A 197 19.76 -3.87 1.84
C PHE A 197 20.08 -2.94 2.99
N ARG A 198 19.28 -1.89 3.11
CA ARG A 198 19.36 -0.89 4.17
C ARG A 198 18.04 -0.88 4.93
N LEU A 199 18.08 -1.09 6.24
CA LEU A 199 16.90 -0.96 7.10
C LEU A 199 17.01 0.35 7.89
N LYS A 200 16.04 1.23 7.69
CA LYS A 200 15.88 2.47 8.46
C LYS A 200 14.68 2.34 9.37
N LEU A 201 14.90 2.31 10.66
CA LEU A 201 13.86 2.17 11.68
C LEU A 201 13.56 3.50 12.36
N TRP A 202 12.28 3.73 12.61
CA TRP A 202 11.82 4.76 13.52
C TRP A 202 10.69 4.23 14.41
N ASP A 203 10.74 4.51 15.71
CA ASP A 203 9.68 4.18 16.66
C ASP A 203 9.02 5.46 17.17
N ALA A 204 7.73 5.63 16.86
CA ALA A 204 6.95 6.81 17.22
C ALA A 204 6.83 7.07 18.73
N GLY A 205 7.06 6.07 19.56
CA GLY A 205 7.06 6.19 21.02
C GLY A 205 8.45 6.36 21.62
N GLY A 206 9.51 6.38 20.79
CA GLY A 206 10.90 6.46 21.25
C GLY A 206 11.36 5.24 22.05
N VAL A 207 10.68 4.10 21.89
CA VAL A 207 11.03 2.87 22.62
C VAL A 207 12.21 2.18 21.96
N LYS A 208 13.23 1.88 22.74
CA LYS A 208 14.38 1.12 22.25
C LYS A 208 13.99 -0.33 21.99
N ILE A 209 14.13 -0.77 20.75
CA ILE A 209 13.87 -2.15 20.34
C ILE A 209 15.07 -3.02 20.74
N GLU A 210 14.81 -4.20 21.30
CA GLU A 210 15.85 -5.16 21.65
C GLU A 210 16.58 -5.67 20.40
N SER A 211 17.92 -5.67 20.42
CA SER A 211 18.75 -6.08 19.27
C SER A 211 18.37 -7.45 18.71
N LYS A 212 18.06 -8.42 19.56
CA LYS A 212 17.63 -9.77 19.13
C LYS A 212 16.37 -9.78 18.25
N ARG A 213 15.45 -8.78 18.44
CA ARG A 213 14.24 -8.63 17.61
C ARG A 213 14.57 -8.04 16.26
N ILE A 214 15.50 -7.08 16.24
CA ILE A 214 16.04 -6.50 15.01
C ILE A 214 16.77 -7.58 14.21
N ASP A 215 17.63 -8.39 14.86
CA ASP A 215 18.36 -9.47 14.22
C ASP A 215 17.40 -10.52 13.63
N PHE A 216 16.30 -10.84 14.35
CA PHE A 216 15.27 -11.74 13.85
C PHE A 216 14.53 -11.16 12.64
N LEU A 217 14.18 -9.89 12.66
CA LEU A 217 13.57 -9.18 11.52
C LEU A 217 14.51 -9.21 10.30
N ILE A 218 15.78 -8.87 10.49
CA ILE A 218 16.80 -8.84 9.42
C ILE A 218 16.96 -10.25 8.82
N LYS A 219 17.07 -11.28 9.67
CA LYS A 219 17.16 -12.66 9.18
C LYS A 219 15.93 -13.03 8.33
N SER A 220 14.73 -12.71 8.81
CA SER A 220 13.49 -13.00 8.10
C SER A 220 13.38 -12.25 6.77
N MET A 221 13.76 -10.97 6.73
CA MET A 221 13.85 -10.21 5.49
C MET A 221 14.89 -10.79 4.53
N SER A 222 16.05 -11.23 5.05
CA SER A 222 17.09 -11.85 4.21
C SER A 222 16.59 -13.14 3.57
N ASP A 223 15.90 -14.00 4.32
CA ASP A 223 15.31 -15.23 3.80
C ASP A 223 14.22 -14.93 2.75
N LEU A 224 13.35 -13.97 3.05
CA LEU A 224 12.26 -13.51 2.18
C LEU A 224 12.80 -12.98 0.84
N PHE A 225 13.73 -12.02 0.88
CA PHE A 225 14.28 -11.38 -0.31
C PHE A 225 15.14 -12.33 -1.13
N SER A 226 15.82 -13.28 -0.50
CA SER A 226 16.56 -14.35 -1.20
C SER A 226 15.63 -15.26 -1.99
N GLU A 227 14.41 -15.54 -1.49
CA GLU A 227 13.39 -16.32 -2.22
C GLU A 227 12.85 -15.55 -3.44
N PHE A 228 12.66 -14.22 -3.33
CA PHE A 228 12.32 -13.39 -4.48
C PHE A 228 13.40 -13.44 -5.56
N HIS A 229 14.68 -13.36 -5.18
CA HIS A 229 15.78 -13.44 -6.13
C HIS A 229 15.91 -14.82 -6.78
N ALA A 230 15.58 -15.89 -6.04
CA ALA A 230 15.49 -17.21 -6.63
C ALA A 230 14.36 -17.34 -7.67
N LEU A 231 13.24 -16.64 -7.46
CA LEU A 231 12.12 -16.63 -8.39
C LEU A 231 12.37 -15.75 -9.63
N PHE A 232 12.74 -14.48 -9.43
CA PHE A 232 12.87 -13.49 -10.51
C PHE A 232 14.24 -13.49 -11.21
N GLY A 233 15.24 -14.11 -10.59
CA GLY A 233 16.65 -13.96 -10.93
C GLY A 233 17.27 -12.73 -10.25
N GLU A 234 18.43 -12.32 -10.73
CA GLU A 234 19.16 -11.19 -10.19
C GLU A 234 18.34 -9.90 -10.34
N PRO A 235 18.10 -9.14 -9.22
CA PRO A 235 17.34 -7.90 -9.32
C PRO A 235 18.13 -6.82 -10.05
N PRO A 236 17.45 -5.91 -10.75
CA PRO A 236 18.10 -4.87 -11.54
C PRO A 236 18.72 -3.74 -10.72
N TRP A 237 18.55 -3.72 -9.41
CA TRP A 237 19.14 -2.69 -8.50
C TRP A 237 20.29 -3.27 -7.67
N ASP A 238 21.21 -2.40 -7.25
CA ASP A 238 22.36 -2.79 -6.43
C ASP A 238 22.06 -2.76 -4.93
N ASP A 239 21.24 -1.81 -4.49
CA ASP A 239 20.77 -1.70 -3.11
C ASP A 239 19.28 -1.38 -3.03
N TYR A 240 18.67 -1.68 -1.87
CA TYR A 240 17.26 -1.43 -1.61
C TYR A 240 17.04 -1.00 -0.16
N ALA A 241 16.25 0.04 0.06
CA ALA A 241 15.97 0.56 1.39
C ALA A 241 14.59 0.13 1.91
N VAL A 242 14.55 -0.44 3.10
CA VAL A 242 13.32 -0.69 3.85
C VAL A 242 13.21 0.36 4.95
N ILE A 243 12.26 1.27 4.82
CA ILE A 243 11.91 2.25 5.85
C ILE A 243 10.75 1.69 6.65
N LEU A 244 10.93 1.50 7.96
CA LEU A 244 9.92 0.92 8.83
C LEU A 244 9.62 1.83 10.02
N HIS A 245 8.39 2.32 10.07
CA HIS A 245 7.85 3.08 11.19
C HIS A 245 7.05 2.17 12.12
N LEU A 246 7.43 2.14 13.38
CA LEU A 246 6.71 1.43 14.43
C LEU A 246 5.84 2.40 15.21
N THR A 247 4.54 2.13 15.24
CA THR A 247 3.54 3.02 15.80
C THR A 247 2.68 2.31 16.84
N GLU A 248 1.70 2.98 17.38
CA GLU A 248 0.72 2.34 18.29
C GLU A 248 -0.27 1.46 17.50
N LYS A 249 -0.78 1.93 16.34
CA LYS A 249 -1.91 1.28 15.63
C LYS A 249 -1.81 1.31 14.12
N ALA A 250 -0.95 2.16 13.53
CA ALA A 250 -0.93 2.33 12.08
C ALA A 250 -0.52 1.03 11.35
N ARG A 251 -1.06 0.84 10.18
CA ARG A 251 -0.66 -0.16 9.19
C ARG A 251 -0.74 0.47 7.80
N GLY A 252 0.28 0.31 7.03
CA GLY A 252 0.32 0.76 5.64
C GLY A 252 1.68 0.55 5.02
N GLY A 253 1.70 0.42 3.71
CA GLY A 253 2.90 0.38 2.90
C GLY A 253 2.76 1.33 1.72
N LEU A 254 3.90 1.70 1.16
CA LEU A 254 4.02 2.40 -0.10
C LEU A 254 5.32 1.97 -0.77
N GLU A 255 5.13 1.47 -1.95
CA GLU A 255 6.18 0.95 -2.80
C GLU A 255 6.94 2.07 -3.53
N HIS A 256 8.25 1.88 -3.70
CA HIS A 256 9.14 2.72 -4.48
C HIS A 256 10.08 1.87 -5.34
N THR A 257 10.74 2.48 -6.31
CA THR A 257 11.59 1.77 -7.28
C THR A 257 12.79 1.07 -6.63
N GLY A 258 13.43 1.70 -5.66
CA GLY A 258 14.60 1.20 -4.91
C GLY A 258 14.40 1.23 -3.40
N SER A 259 13.15 1.39 -2.94
CA SER A 259 12.82 1.41 -1.52
C SER A 259 11.36 1.06 -1.27
N GLN A 260 11.00 0.91 -0.01
CA GLN A 260 9.63 0.87 0.47
C GLN A 260 9.50 1.64 1.78
N SER A 261 8.35 2.24 2.01
CA SER A 261 7.98 2.81 3.30
C SER A 261 6.85 2.00 3.92
N SER A 262 7.05 1.51 5.12
CA SER A 262 6.10 0.65 5.83
C SER A 262 5.81 1.18 7.22
N GLN A 263 4.56 1.13 7.64
CA GLN A 263 4.12 1.42 9.01
C GLN A 263 3.45 0.20 9.61
N MET A 264 3.79 -0.10 10.86
CA MET A 264 3.20 -1.22 11.58
C MET A 264 3.08 -0.91 13.07
N ARG A 265 2.15 -1.59 13.74
CA ARG A 265 2.08 -1.51 15.20
C ARG A 265 3.35 -2.08 15.83
N ARG A 266 3.86 -1.42 16.86
CA ARG A 266 5.11 -1.78 17.56
C ARG A 266 5.11 -3.23 18.06
N SER A 267 3.95 -3.71 18.56
CA SER A 267 3.82 -5.08 19.06
C SER A 267 4.12 -6.15 18.02
N SER A 268 4.10 -5.82 16.72
CA SER A 268 4.44 -6.77 15.66
C SER A 268 5.86 -7.35 15.76
N LEU A 269 6.75 -6.68 16.50
CA LEU A 269 8.07 -7.20 16.84
C LEU A 269 8.10 -7.95 18.17
N ASP A 270 6.99 -8.04 18.90
CA ASP A 270 6.90 -8.77 20.16
C ASP A 270 6.71 -10.27 19.90
N PRO A 271 7.46 -11.15 20.56
CA PRO A 271 7.35 -12.62 20.34
C PRO A 271 5.96 -13.19 20.63
N GLY A 272 5.14 -12.49 21.42
CA GLY A 272 3.77 -12.88 21.75
C GLY A 272 2.72 -12.44 20.71
N ASP A 273 3.03 -11.48 19.84
CA ASP A 273 2.11 -10.97 18.81
C ASP A 273 2.34 -11.67 17.46
N LYS A 274 2.02 -12.97 17.40
CA LYS A 274 2.17 -13.74 16.16
C LYS A 274 1.36 -13.17 14.98
N ASP A 275 0.17 -12.62 15.25
CA ASP A 275 -0.66 -12.00 14.21
C ASP A 275 -0.01 -10.73 13.67
N GLY A 276 0.56 -9.91 14.56
CA GLY A 276 1.31 -8.73 14.18
C GLY A 276 2.56 -9.06 13.37
N TRP A 277 3.28 -10.10 13.76
CA TRP A 277 4.43 -10.58 13.02
C TRP A 277 4.06 -11.04 11.60
N ARG A 278 3.01 -11.88 11.46
CA ARG A 278 2.54 -12.32 10.13
C ARG A 278 2.15 -11.13 9.26
N ASP A 279 1.43 -10.16 9.83
CA ASP A 279 0.98 -8.98 9.12
C ASP A 279 2.15 -8.07 8.68
N LEU A 280 3.20 -7.93 9.52
CA LEU A 280 4.43 -7.20 9.19
C LEU A 280 5.18 -7.86 8.02
N ILE A 281 5.38 -9.16 8.08
CA ILE A 281 6.12 -9.90 7.04
C ILE A 281 5.35 -9.91 5.73
N SER A 282 4.03 -10.12 5.75
CA SER A 282 3.17 -10.01 4.57
C SER A 282 3.26 -8.62 3.95
N LEU A 283 3.23 -7.55 4.77
CA LEU A 283 3.36 -6.18 4.29
C LEU A 283 4.72 -5.94 3.61
N ILE A 284 5.83 -6.29 4.28
CA ILE A 284 7.18 -6.12 3.71
C ILE A 284 7.31 -6.90 2.39
N SER A 285 6.76 -8.11 2.34
CA SER A 285 6.76 -8.95 1.15
C SER A 285 5.96 -8.31 0.01
N HIS A 286 4.77 -7.83 0.29
CA HIS A 286 3.88 -7.15 -0.67
C HIS A 286 4.57 -5.93 -1.31
N GLU A 287 5.13 -5.04 -0.48
CA GLU A 287 5.83 -3.86 -0.95
C GLU A 287 7.08 -4.21 -1.76
N TYR A 288 7.73 -5.33 -1.47
CA TYR A 288 8.89 -5.76 -2.23
C TYR A 288 8.54 -6.37 -3.60
N VAL A 289 7.39 -7.06 -3.73
CA VAL A 289 6.88 -7.49 -5.06
C VAL A 289 6.74 -6.29 -5.99
N HIS A 290 6.30 -5.16 -5.46
CA HIS A 290 6.09 -3.95 -6.25
C HIS A 290 7.36 -3.41 -6.90
N ALA A 291 8.54 -3.73 -6.41
CA ALA A 291 9.77 -3.36 -7.09
C ALA A 291 9.83 -3.90 -8.54
N TRP A 292 9.15 -5.01 -8.80
CA TRP A 292 8.90 -5.54 -10.16
C TRP A 292 7.49 -5.15 -10.64
N ASN A 293 6.45 -5.57 -9.91
CA ASN A 293 5.04 -5.45 -10.30
C ASN A 293 4.41 -4.21 -9.68
N VAL A 294 4.48 -3.21 -10.35
CA VAL A 294 4.00 -1.88 -10.67
C VAL A 294 5.15 -0.88 -10.94
N LYS A 295 6.33 -1.07 -10.35
CA LYS A 295 7.42 -0.09 -10.59
C LYS A 295 8.12 -0.33 -11.94
N ARG A 296 8.31 -1.58 -12.34
CA ARG A 296 8.98 -1.97 -13.60
C ARG A 296 8.07 -2.67 -14.59
N LEU A 297 7.04 -3.37 -14.13
CA LEU A 297 5.88 -3.76 -14.93
C LEU A 297 4.77 -2.78 -14.60
N ARG A 298 4.41 -1.89 -15.52
CA ARG A 298 3.38 -0.86 -15.32
C ARG A 298 2.15 -1.15 -16.16
N PRO A 299 0.92 -0.83 -15.70
CA PRO A 299 -0.22 -0.77 -16.60
C PRO A 299 -0.03 0.39 -17.58
N GLN A 300 -0.53 0.25 -18.80
CA GLN A 300 -0.38 1.26 -19.86
C GLN A 300 -0.87 2.64 -19.41
N THR A 301 -1.88 2.72 -18.57
CA THR A 301 -2.42 3.97 -18.04
C THR A 301 -1.47 4.68 -17.08
N PHE A 302 -0.46 4.00 -16.52
CA PHE A 302 0.54 4.58 -15.61
C PHE A 302 1.91 4.77 -16.27
N ASP A 303 1.97 4.74 -17.59
CA ASP A 303 3.24 4.97 -18.32
C ASP A 303 3.81 6.37 -18.01
N ASP A 304 2.95 7.39 -18.03
CA ASP A 304 3.27 8.76 -17.58
C ASP A 304 2.25 9.21 -16.53
N TYR A 305 2.72 9.42 -15.30
CA TYR A 305 1.85 9.83 -14.19
C TYR A 305 1.38 11.28 -14.33
N ASP A 306 0.06 11.48 -14.50
CA ASP A 306 -0.57 12.79 -14.32
C ASP A 306 -1.00 12.96 -12.85
N LEU A 307 -0.17 13.65 -12.07
CA LEU A 307 -0.43 13.86 -10.65
C LEU A 307 -1.48 14.98 -10.38
N SER A 308 -2.14 15.50 -11.40
CA SER A 308 -3.18 16.52 -11.27
C SER A 308 -4.60 15.97 -11.21
N GLN A 309 -4.82 14.70 -11.59
CA GLN A 309 -6.13 14.06 -11.67
C GLN A 309 -6.05 12.56 -11.39
N GLU A 310 -7.21 11.93 -11.22
CA GLU A 310 -7.31 10.48 -11.08
C GLU A 310 -6.85 9.79 -12.37
N MET A 311 -6.13 8.68 -12.21
CA MET A 311 -5.71 7.81 -13.31
C MET A 311 -6.31 6.42 -13.14
N HIS A 312 -7.28 6.10 -13.98
CA HIS A 312 -8.03 4.85 -13.88
C HIS A 312 -7.34 3.73 -14.65
N THR A 313 -7.30 2.53 -14.05
CA THR A 313 -6.86 1.30 -14.70
C THR A 313 -7.74 0.13 -14.24
N ASP A 314 -8.04 -0.77 -15.15
CA ASP A 314 -8.79 -2.00 -14.89
C ASP A 314 -7.90 -3.16 -14.39
N LEU A 315 -6.60 -2.88 -14.13
CA LEU A 315 -5.60 -3.90 -13.84
C LEU A 315 -5.11 -3.93 -12.38
N LEU A 316 -5.71 -3.18 -11.43
CA LEU A 316 -5.25 -3.24 -10.03
C LEU A 316 -5.45 -4.62 -9.40
N TRP A 317 -6.37 -5.45 -9.90
CA TRP A 317 -6.47 -6.86 -9.48
C TRP A 317 -5.17 -7.63 -9.74
N TRP A 318 -4.41 -7.27 -10.80
CA TRP A 318 -3.09 -7.82 -11.11
C TRP A 318 -2.00 -7.14 -10.26
N PHE A 319 -1.96 -5.81 -10.30
CA PHE A 319 -0.90 -5.04 -9.66
C PHE A 319 -0.98 -5.01 -8.13
N GLU A 320 -2.13 -5.35 -7.54
CA GLU A 320 -2.34 -5.40 -6.10
C GLU A 320 -2.78 -6.78 -5.61
N GLY A 321 -3.79 -7.37 -6.28
CA GLY A 321 -4.33 -8.66 -5.88
C GLY A 321 -3.34 -9.80 -6.10
N VAL A 322 -2.75 -9.91 -7.30
CA VAL A 322 -1.70 -10.90 -7.59
C VAL A 322 -0.44 -10.59 -6.80
N THR A 323 -0.12 -9.32 -6.55
CA THR A 323 0.98 -8.91 -5.67
C THR A 323 0.78 -9.43 -4.24
N SER A 324 -0.43 -9.29 -3.67
CA SER A 324 -0.75 -9.83 -2.33
C SER A 324 -0.58 -11.35 -2.29
N TRP A 325 -1.14 -12.05 -3.28
CA TRP A 325 -1.01 -13.50 -3.44
C TRP A 325 0.45 -13.95 -3.53
N LEU A 326 1.25 -13.30 -4.39
CA LEU A 326 2.67 -13.64 -4.58
C LEU A 326 3.47 -13.35 -3.31
N GLY A 327 3.24 -12.22 -2.66
CA GLY A 327 3.89 -11.84 -1.42
C GLY A 327 3.71 -12.88 -0.33
N ASP A 328 2.49 -13.37 -0.12
CA ASP A 328 2.18 -14.39 0.88
C ASP A 328 2.71 -15.77 0.51
N MET A 329 2.70 -16.12 -0.78
CA MET A 329 3.32 -17.34 -1.27
C MET A 329 4.83 -17.35 -0.98
N ILE A 330 5.51 -16.21 -1.18
CA ILE A 330 6.93 -16.06 -0.87
C ILE A 330 7.19 -16.13 0.64
N CYS A 331 6.32 -15.56 1.48
CA CYS A 331 6.41 -15.73 2.93
C CYS A 331 6.43 -17.21 3.35
N LEU A 332 5.59 -18.02 2.71
CA LEU A 332 5.56 -19.48 2.93
C LEU A 332 6.81 -20.17 2.37
N ARG A 333 7.18 -19.91 1.12
CA ARG A 333 8.32 -20.56 0.43
C ARG A 333 9.66 -20.25 1.07
N SER A 334 9.84 -19.03 1.57
CA SER A 334 11.07 -18.64 2.27
C SER A 334 11.24 -19.34 3.62
N GLY A 335 10.18 -19.95 4.16
CA GLY A 335 10.14 -20.56 5.49
C GLY A 335 9.98 -19.54 6.62
N VAL A 336 9.77 -18.24 6.31
CA VAL A 336 9.48 -17.20 7.31
C VAL A 336 8.09 -17.41 7.90
N TRP A 337 7.15 -17.85 7.08
CA TRP A 337 5.88 -18.40 7.52
C TRP A 337 5.91 -19.93 7.49
N SER A 338 5.39 -20.54 8.53
CA SER A 338 5.02 -21.96 8.54
C SER A 338 3.73 -22.19 7.74
N ASP A 339 3.40 -23.45 7.44
CA ASP A 339 2.09 -23.81 6.86
C ASP A 339 0.92 -23.39 7.77
N GLU A 340 1.12 -23.42 9.10
CA GLU A 340 0.13 -22.95 10.08
C GLU A 340 -0.05 -21.42 10.01
N ASP A 341 1.04 -20.64 9.86
CA ASP A 341 0.96 -19.19 9.72
C ASP A 341 0.21 -18.81 8.45
N TRP A 342 0.53 -19.43 7.31
CA TRP A 342 -0.14 -19.23 6.05
C TRP A 342 -1.63 -19.60 6.13
N SER A 343 -1.95 -20.75 6.71
CA SER A 343 -3.34 -21.21 6.90
C SER A 343 -4.14 -20.27 7.80
N THR A 344 -3.49 -19.74 8.85
CA THR A 344 -4.11 -18.77 9.78
C THR A 344 -4.39 -17.44 9.09
N ASP A 345 -3.48 -16.95 8.25
CA ASP A 345 -3.69 -15.73 7.49
C ASP A 345 -4.81 -15.91 6.45
N LEU A 346 -4.79 -17.01 5.70
CA LEU A 346 -5.86 -17.30 4.74
C LEU A 346 -7.23 -17.48 5.42
N LYS A 347 -7.28 -18.09 6.62
CA LYS A 347 -8.52 -18.15 7.43
C LYS A 347 -9.06 -16.75 7.70
N ARG A 348 -8.21 -15.80 8.12
CA ARG A 348 -8.60 -14.40 8.37
C ARG A 348 -9.15 -13.75 7.10
N LYS A 349 -8.49 -13.96 5.96
CA LYS A 349 -8.90 -13.45 4.64
C LYS A 349 -10.22 -14.03 4.17
N LEU A 350 -10.41 -15.33 4.27
CA LEU A 350 -11.67 -15.99 3.91
C LEU A 350 -12.84 -15.57 4.83
N THR A 351 -12.59 -15.39 6.12
CA THR A 351 -13.60 -14.85 7.06
C THR A 351 -14.07 -13.46 6.61
N ARG A 352 -13.13 -12.59 6.25
CA ARG A 352 -13.45 -11.26 5.71
C ARG A 352 -14.15 -11.36 4.35
N PHE A 353 -13.70 -12.24 3.46
CA PHE A 353 -14.29 -12.48 2.16
C PHE A 353 -15.76 -12.88 2.27
N HIS A 354 -16.10 -13.85 3.11
CA HIS A 354 -17.47 -14.31 3.31
C HIS A 354 -18.38 -13.31 4.05
N SER A 355 -17.80 -12.30 4.70
CA SER A 355 -18.59 -11.22 5.32
C SER A 355 -19.10 -10.18 4.32
N MET A 356 -18.75 -10.30 3.04
CA MET A 356 -19.10 -9.37 1.97
C MET A 356 -19.94 -10.08 0.90
N SER A 357 -20.75 -9.31 0.18
CA SER A 357 -21.55 -9.80 -0.96
C SER A 357 -21.36 -8.92 -2.22
N GLY A 358 -20.41 -8.02 -2.21
CA GLY A 358 -20.16 -7.09 -3.31
C GLY A 358 -19.87 -7.77 -4.65
N TRP A 359 -19.40 -9.03 -4.66
CA TRP A 359 -19.16 -9.82 -5.88
C TRP A 359 -20.43 -10.13 -6.71
N ASP A 360 -21.60 -9.98 -6.13
CA ASP A 360 -22.87 -10.10 -6.88
C ASP A 360 -23.18 -8.83 -7.69
N HIS A 361 -22.43 -7.74 -7.43
CA HIS A 361 -22.68 -6.41 -7.98
C HIS A 361 -21.50 -5.81 -8.74
N GLN A 362 -20.27 -6.18 -8.40
CA GLN A 362 -19.06 -5.62 -8.97
C GLN A 362 -18.04 -6.72 -9.32
N CYS A 363 -17.45 -6.67 -10.52
CA CYS A 363 -16.36 -7.55 -10.91
C CYS A 363 -14.99 -6.95 -10.55
N LEU A 364 -13.90 -7.74 -10.67
CA LEU A 364 -12.53 -7.29 -10.34
C LEU A 364 -12.02 -6.18 -11.24
N SER A 365 -12.35 -6.23 -12.54
CA SER A 365 -12.02 -5.18 -13.49
C SER A 365 -12.65 -3.84 -13.10
N ASP A 366 -13.95 -3.85 -12.77
CA ASP A 366 -14.68 -2.65 -12.33
C ASP A 366 -14.14 -2.14 -10.99
N SER A 367 -13.90 -3.04 -10.02
CA SER A 367 -13.29 -2.68 -8.73
C SER A 367 -11.92 -2.01 -8.90
N SER A 368 -11.13 -2.48 -9.85
CA SER A 368 -9.84 -1.88 -10.19
C SER A 368 -10.01 -0.48 -10.77
N PHE A 369 -10.90 -0.34 -11.76
CA PHE A 369 -11.15 0.93 -12.45
C PHE A 369 -11.73 1.99 -11.51
N GLU A 370 -12.64 1.59 -10.62
CA GLU A 370 -13.35 2.46 -9.67
C GLU A 370 -12.63 2.64 -8.33
N SER A 371 -11.37 2.22 -8.22
CA SER A 371 -10.55 2.26 -6.99
C SER A 371 -10.60 3.62 -6.28
N TRP A 372 -10.54 4.72 -7.03
CA TRP A 372 -10.56 6.10 -6.55
C TRP A 372 -11.83 6.49 -5.81
N TYR A 373 -12.95 5.84 -6.14
CA TYR A 373 -14.27 6.17 -5.59
C TYR A 373 -14.68 5.25 -4.43
N HIS A 374 -14.26 3.99 -4.44
CA HIS A 374 -14.81 2.98 -3.54
C HIS A 374 -13.83 2.54 -2.45
N LEU A 375 -12.68 2.00 -2.78
CA LEU A 375 -11.84 1.32 -1.80
C LEU A 375 -11.31 2.26 -0.71
N TYR A 376 -10.85 3.44 -1.09
CA TYR A 376 -10.29 4.44 -0.17
C TYR A 376 -11.33 5.42 0.40
N ARG A 377 -12.59 5.32 -0.04
CA ARG A 377 -13.73 6.11 0.46
C ARG A 377 -14.89 5.20 0.86
N PRO A 378 -14.67 4.22 1.78
CA PRO A 378 -15.69 3.25 2.13
C PRO A 378 -16.85 3.93 2.86
N HIS A 379 -18.04 3.41 2.62
CA HIS A 379 -19.26 3.76 3.34
C HIS A 379 -19.90 2.48 3.95
N PRO A 380 -20.88 2.59 4.85
CA PRO A 380 -21.41 1.43 5.58
C PRO A 380 -21.97 0.31 4.68
N HIS A 381 -22.40 0.62 3.45
CA HIS A 381 -22.92 -0.36 2.49
C HIS A 381 -21.86 -0.89 1.51
N SER A 382 -20.61 -0.40 1.54
CA SER A 382 -19.55 -0.88 0.64
C SER A 382 -19.37 -2.39 0.64
N PRO A 383 -19.44 -3.12 1.79
CA PRO A 383 -19.28 -4.58 1.78
C PRO A 383 -20.36 -5.34 1.00
N GLU A 384 -21.49 -4.69 0.73
CA GLU A 384 -22.62 -5.30 0.01
C GLU A 384 -22.65 -4.95 -1.47
N THR A 385 -21.96 -3.88 -1.86
CA THR A 385 -22.05 -3.31 -3.21
C THR A 385 -20.72 -3.31 -3.96
N THR A 386 -19.60 -3.38 -3.24
CA THR A 386 -18.26 -3.30 -3.83
C THR A 386 -17.35 -4.41 -3.32
N ILE A 387 -16.31 -4.71 -4.09
CA ILE A 387 -15.27 -5.66 -3.72
C ILE A 387 -13.91 -4.96 -3.57
N SER A 388 -12.95 -5.63 -2.93
CA SER A 388 -11.57 -5.19 -2.87
C SER A 388 -10.75 -5.91 -3.92
N TYR A 389 -10.19 -5.20 -4.87
CA TYR A 389 -9.27 -5.78 -5.85
C TYR A 389 -7.99 -6.36 -5.19
N TYR A 390 -7.67 -5.99 -3.93
CA TYR A 390 -6.65 -6.67 -3.13
C TYR A 390 -7.12 -8.07 -2.72
N LEU A 391 -8.16 -8.15 -1.88
CA LEU A 391 -8.60 -9.41 -1.27
C LEU A 391 -9.20 -10.37 -2.31
N GLN A 392 -10.16 -9.90 -3.10
CA GLN A 392 -10.78 -10.77 -4.12
C GLN A 392 -9.81 -11.04 -5.27
N GLY A 393 -8.90 -10.11 -5.59
CA GLY A 393 -7.84 -10.31 -6.56
C GLY A 393 -6.85 -11.39 -6.12
N GLU A 394 -6.47 -11.41 -4.84
CA GLU A 394 -5.66 -12.47 -4.25
C GLU A 394 -6.35 -13.84 -4.35
N ILE A 395 -7.63 -13.93 -3.97
CA ILE A 395 -8.40 -15.17 -4.05
C ILE A 395 -8.59 -15.63 -5.51
N ALA A 396 -8.82 -14.69 -6.43
CA ALA A 396 -8.88 -15.01 -7.86
C ALA A 396 -7.52 -15.51 -8.39
N ALA A 397 -6.41 -14.92 -7.93
CA ALA A 397 -5.06 -15.37 -8.26
C ALA A 397 -4.81 -16.81 -7.79
N MET A 398 -5.26 -17.18 -6.59
CA MET A 398 -5.20 -18.57 -6.10
C MET A 398 -5.94 -19.54 -7.05
N CYS A 399 -7.11 -19.14 -7.54
CA CYS A 399 -7.88 -19.96 -8.47
C CYS A 399 -7.23 -20.03 -9.86
N MET A 400 -6.63 -18.95 -10.35
CA MET A 400 -5.89 -18.94 -11.63
C MET A 400 -4.63 -19.80 -11.55
N ASP A 401 -3.87 -19.70 -10.46
CA ASP A 401 -2.69 -20.51 -10.19
C ASP A 401 -3.04 -22.02 -10.17
N LEU A 402 -4.12 -22.40 -9.49
CA LEU A 402 -4.59 -23.79 -9.49
C LEU A 402 -4.87 -24.29 -10.90
N GLU A 403 -5.56 -23.51 -11.73
CA GLU A 403 -5.88 -23.90 -13.11
C GLU A 403 -4.62 -24.09 -13.96
N MET A 404 -3.61 -23.25 -13.79
CA MET A 404 -2.33 -23.39 -14.46
C MET A 404 -1.59 -24.65 -13.98
N ARG A 405 -1.47 -24.86 -12.67
CA ARG A 405 -0.81 -26.03 -12.09
C ARG A 405 -1.52 -27.33 -12.44
N LYS A 406 -2.84 -27.38 -12.50
CA LYS A 406 -3.60 -28.54 -12.98
C LYS A 406 -3.19 -28.93 -14.40
N ARG A 407 -3.10 -27.97 -15.32
CA ARG A 407 -2.76 -28.20 -16.75
C ARG A 407 -1.32 -28.60 -16.97
N THR A 408 -0.42 -28.17 -16.12
CA THR A 408 1.02 -28.38 -16.23
C THR A 408 1.54 -29.43 -15.23
N ASN A 409 0.62 -30.13 -14.54
CA ASN A 409 0.97 -31.12 -13.50
C ASN A 409 1.88 -30.55 -12.41
N GLY A 410 1.68 -29.25 -12.07
CA GLY A 410 2.42 -28.52 -11.04
C GLY A 410 3.65 -27.76 -11.51
N GLU A 411 4.06 -27.93 -12.79
CA GLU A 411 5.31 -27.32 -13.29
C GLU A 411 5.24 -25.80 -13.42
N ILE A 412 4.09 -25.27 -13.84
CA ILE A 412 3.89 -23.83 -14.13
C ILE A 412 2.74 -23.30 -13.26
N GLY A 413 2.99 -22.19 -12.57
CA GLY A 413 2.02 -21.44 -11.80
C GLY A 413 1.88 -20.00 -12.28
N LEU A 414 1.08 -19.22 -11.55
CA LEU A 414 0.88 -17.80 -11.86
C LEU A 414 2.14 -16.96 -11.54
N ASP A 415 2.98 -17.44 -10.63
CA ASP A 415 4.32 -16.88 -10.35
C ASP A 415 5.24 -16.89 -11.59
N ASP A 416 5.17 -17.95 -12.39
CA ASP A 416 5.94 -18.03 -13.63
C ASP A 416 5.43 -17.03 -14.69
N VAL A 417 4.14 -16.67 -14.68
CA VAL A 417 3.58 -15.61 -15.53
C VAL A 417 4.16 -14.24 -15.16
N MET A 418 4.27 -13.95 -13.87
CA MET A 418 4.87 -12.71 -13.40
C MET A 418 6.32 -12.57 -13.85
N VAL A 419 7.10 -13.65 -13.69
CA VAL A 419 8.50 -13.71 -14.15
C VAL A 419 8.62 -13.56 -15.68
N ASP A 420 7.71 -14.19 -16.41
CA ASP A 420 7.69 -14.10 -17.87
C ASP A 420 7.37 -12.69 -18.37
N LEU A 421 6.36 -12.03 -17.78
CA LEU A 421 6.04 -10.64 -18.09
C LEU A 421 7.20 -9.70 -17.75
N TRP A 422 7.86 -9.91 -16.60
CA TRP A 422 9.08 -9.17 -16.24
C TRP A 422 10.17 -9.31 -17.30
N LYS A 423 10.48 -10.54 -17.72
CA LYS A 423 11.51 -10.81 -18.73
C LYS A 423 11.16 -10.29 -20.12
N LEU A 424 9.88 -10.13 -20.43
CA LEU A 424 9.42 -9.59 -21.71
C LEU A 424 9.30 -8.07 -21.68
N HIS A 425 8.61 -7.52 -20.69
CA HIS A 425 8.11 -6.15 -20.71
C HIS A 425 8.62 -5.25 -19.59
N GLY A 426 9.46 -5.79 -18.69
CA GLY A 426 10.00 -4.99 -17.59
C GLY A 426 10.70 -3.72 -18.06
N LEU A 427 10.32 -2.58 -17.54
CA LEU A 427 10.94 -1.29 -17.85
C LEU A 427 12.31 -1.21 -17.19
N HIS A 428 13.25 -0.56 -17.87
CA HIS A 428 14.49 -0.11 -17.26
C HIS A 428 14.23 1.22 -16.55
N ILE A 429 14.53 1.26 -15.26
CA ILE A 429 14.34 2.45 -14.42
C ILE A 429 15.71 3.05 -14.10
N GLU A 430 15.75 4.35 -13.91
CA GLU A 430 16.97 5.05 -13.50
C GLU A 430 17.57 4.43 -12.23
N GLY A 431 18.87 4.16 -12.29
CA GLY A 431 19.61 3.51 -11.19
C GLY A 431 19.66 2.00 -11.28
N ASP A 432 18.96 1.38 -12.22
CA ASP A 432 19.07 -0.05 -12.46
C ASP A 432 20.46 -0.43 -12.99
N SER A 433 21.05 -1.49 -12.43
CA SER A 433 22.34 -2.04 -12.87
C SER A 433 22.22 -2.99 -14.05
N GLY A 434 20.99 -3.43 -14.38
CA GLY A 434 20.67 -4.34 -15.48
C GLY A 434 19.86 -3.70 -16.60
N SER A 435 19.65 -4.45 -17.68
CA SER A 435 18.71 -4.07 -18.72
C SER A 435 17.28 -4.44 -18.32
N GLY A 436 16.28 -3.74 -18.85
CA GLY A 436 14.88 -4.14 -18.74
C GLY A 436 14.56 -5.43 -19.51
N GLY A 437 13.27 -5.71 -19.72
CA GLY A 437 12.79 -6.83 -20.51
C GLY A 437 13.22 -6.77 -21.97
N LYS A 438 12.94 -7.83 -22.74
CA LYS A 438 13.28 -7.91 -24.17
C LYS A 438 12.54 -6.86 -25.02
N GLU A 439 11.32 -6.53 -24.62
CA GLU A 439 10.45 -5.54 -25.25
C GLU A 439 9.90 -4.61 -24.15
N PRO A 440 10.73 -3.71 -23.58
CA PRO A 440 10.32 -2.87 -22.45
C PRO A 440 9.17 -1.95 -22.86
N ARG A 441 8.03 -2.12 -22.21
CA ARG A 441 6.84 -1.28 -22.36
C ARG A 441 5.83 -1.55 -21.26
N PRO A 442 4.92 -0.63 -20.98
CA PRO A 442 3.75 -0.90 -20.15
C PRO A 442 2.91 -2.04 -20.72
N ILE A 443 2.19 -2.75 -19.84
CA ILE A 443 1.39 -3.93 -20.18
C ILE A 443 -0.11 -3.64 -20.13
N ILE A 444 -0.85 -4.45 -20.88
CA ILE A 444 -2.31 -4.51 -20.89
C ILE A 444 -2.78 -5.93 -20.52
N GLU A 445 -4.05 -6.12 -20.21
CA GLU A 445 -4.59 -7.45 -19.86
C GLU A 445 -4.27 -8.54 -20.89
N LYS A 446 -4.28 -8.17 -22.17
CA LYS A 446 -3.95 -9.12 -23.25
C LYS A 446 -2.55 -9.72 -23.09
N ASP A 447 -1.57 -8.97 -22.57
CA ASP A 447 -0.22 -9.47 -22.34
C ASP A 447 -0.22 -10.54 -21.24
N ILE A 448 -0.95 -10.28 -20.14
CA ILE A 448 -1.13 -11.23 -19.04
C ILE A 448 -1.75 -12.52 -19.56
N VAL A 449 -2.88 -12.42 -20.26
CA VAL A 449 -3.62 -13.58 -20.80
C VAL A 449 -2.76 -14.34 -21.83
N SER A 450 -1.98 -13.63 -22.66
CA SER A 450 -1.09 -14.24 -23.65
C SER A 450 0.03 -15.02 -22.99
N SER A 451 0.64 -14.49 -21.92
CA SER A 451 1.64 -15.19 -21.13
C SER A 451 1.06 -16.43 -20.44
N MET A 452 -0.12 -16.29 -19.79
CA MET A 452 -0.82 -17.43 -19.19
C MET A 452 -1.09 -18.56 -20.21
N ASN A 453 -1.61 -18.21 -21.38
CA ASN A 453 -1.92 -19.19 -22.45
C ASN A 453 -0.67 -19.90 -22.97
N ARG A 454 0.41 -19.17 -23.18
CA ARG A 454 1.67 -19.69 -23.70
C ARG A 454 2.32 -20.66 -22.70
N LEU A 455 2.40 -20.25 -21.43
CA LEU A 455 3.06 -21.05 -20.39
C LEU A 455 2.25 -22.29 -20.00
N SER A 456 0.92 -22.20 -19.93
CA SER A 456 0.05 -23.32 -19.60
C SER A 456 -0.26 -24.23 -20.80
N LYS A 457 0.29 -23.96 -21.99
CA LYS A 457 0.03 -24.69 -23.24
C LYS A 457 -1.47 -24.84 -23.54
N GLY A 458 -2.28 -23.84 -23.18
CA GLY A 458 -3.73 -23.89 -23.31
C GLY A 458 -4.40 -22.52 -23.22
N ARG A 459 -5.72 -22.47 -23.44
CA ARG A 459 -6.49 -21.23 -23.37
C ARG A 459 -7.09 -21.02 -22.00
N LEU A 460 -6.67 -19.98 -21.30
CA LEU A 460 -7.18 -19.54 -20.00
C LEU A 460 -8.11 -18.32 -20.09
N ASN A 461 -8.41 -17.84 -21.32
CA ASN A 461 -9.32 -16.69 -21.51
C ASN A 461 -10.67 -16.83 -20.78
N GLY A 462 -11.23 -18.06 -20.76
CA GLY A 462 -12.50 -18.32 -20.05
C GLY A 462 -12.37 -18.21 -18.53
N VAL A 463 -11.19 -18.57 -17.99
CA VAL A 463 -10.89 -18.46 -16.55
C VAL A 463 -10.77 -16.99 -16.18
N VAL A 464 -9.97 -16.21 -16.91
CA VAL A 464 -9.82 -14.76 -16.68
C VAL A 464 -11.17 -14.06 -16.83
N ARG A 465 -11.94 -14.33 -17.91
CA ARG A 465 -13.28 -13.75 -18.09
C ARG A 465 -14.19 -14.02 -16.90
N ARG A 466 -14.20 -15.24 -16.35
CA ARG A 466 -15.03 -15.59 -15.20
C ARG A 466 -14.57 -14.91 -13.93
N LEU A 467 -13.27 -14.91 -13.65
CA LEU A 467 -12.72 -14.43 -12.37
C LEU A 467 -12.51 -12.92 -12.32
N VAL A 468 -12.25 -12.28 -13.46
CA VAL A 468 -11.91 -10.85 -13.54
C VAL A 468 -13.10 -10.01 -14.01
N HIS A 469 -13.84 -10.47 -15.02
CA HIS A 469 -14.95 -9.73 -15.64
C HIS A 469 -16.33 -10.31 -15.29
N GLY A 470 -16.37 -11.48 -14.65
CA GLY A 470 -17.62 -12.11 -14.20
C GLY A 470 -18.02 -11.62 -12.81
N LEU A 471 -19.32 -11.63 -12.54
CA LEU A 471 -19.86 -11.53 -11.19
C LEU A 471 -19.81 -12.90 -10.50
N GLY A 472 -19.84 -12.89 -9.18
CA GLY A 472 -19.83 -14.09 -8.35
C GLY A 472 -18.48 -14.38 -7.69
N ALA A 473 -18.55 -15.07 -6.56
CA ALA A 473 -17.39 -15.41 -5.75
C ALA A 473 -16.49 -16.46 -6.43
N PRO A 474 -15.14 -16.34 -6.36
CA PRO A 474 -14.24 -17.43 -6.74
C PRO A 474 -14.48 -18.70 -5.91
N ASP A 475 -14.38 -19.87 -6.55
CA ASP A 475 -14.65 -21.17 -5.90
C ASP A 475 -13.45 -21.67 -5.08
N MET A 476 -13.42 -21.30 -3.81
CA MET A 476 -12.38 -21.73 -2.88
C MET A 476 -12.51 -23.19 -2.44
N LEU A 477 -13.69 -23.80 -2.55
CA LEU A 477 -13.85 -25.23 -2.31
C LEU A 477 -13.20 -26.05 -3.44
N GLU A 478 -13.34 -25.61 -4.69
CA GLU A 478 -12.61 -26.23 -5.80
C GLU A 478 -11.11 -26.05 -5.66
N TRP A 479 -10.67 -24.84 -5.25
CA TRP A 479 -9.26 -24.58 -4.99
C TRP A 479 -8.69 -25.55 -3.94
N SER A 480 -9.35 -25.68 -2.78
CA SER A 480 -8.89 -26.52 -1.70
C SER A 480 -8.79 -28.00 -2.09
N LYS A 481 -9.82 -28.52 -2.76
CA LYS A 481 -9.82 -29.89 -3.30
C LYS A 481 -8.69 -30.08 -4.32
N GLY A 482 -8.50 -29.14 -5.23
CA GLY A 482 -7.45 -29.17 -6.23
C GLY A 482 -6.06 -29.20 -5.63
N MET A 483 -5.82 -28.49 -4.52
CA MET A 483 -4.57 -28.46 -3.79
C MET A 483 -4.41 -29.64 -2.80
N GLY A 484 -5.45 -30.48 -2.63
CA GLY A 484 -5.44 -31.56 -1.63
C GLY A 484 -5.52 -31.05 -0.20
N ARG A 485 -6.13 -29.88 -0.03
CA ARG A 485 -6.40 -29.28 1.29
C ARG A 485 -7.89 -29.41 1.60
N LYS A 486 -8.29 -29.12 2.83
CA LYS A 486 -9.69 -29.10 3.25
C LYS A 486 -10.03 -27.70 3.76
N LEU A 487 -11.18 -27.21 3.36
CA LEU A 487 -11.83 -26.06 3.96
C LEU A 487 -12.97 -26.54 4.85
N GLU A 488 -12.94 -26.15 6.11
CA GLU A 488 -13.90 -26.55 7.14
C GLU A 488 -14.51 -25.30 7.78
N PRO A 489 -15.80 -25.35 8.19
CA PRO A 489 -16.41 -24.26 8.94
C PRO A 489 -15.71 -24.05 10.29
N VAL A 490 -15.70 -22.81 10.77
CA VAL A 490 -15.37 -22.56 12.18
C VAL A 490 -16.49 -23.15 13.03
N GLU A 491 -16.13 -23.85 14.12
CA GLU A 491 -17.14 -24.22 15.12
C GLU A 491 -17.84 -22.96 15.64
N SER A 492 -19.15 -22.89 15.46
CA SER A 492 -19.95 -21.83 16.03
C SER A 492 -20.68 -22.30 17.27
N ASP A 493 -20.97 -21.38 18.16
CA ASP A 493 -21.91 -21.64 19.24
C ASP A 493 -23.33 -21.69 18.65
N GLU A 494 -23.77 -22.86 18.25
CA GLU A 494 -25.09 -23.09 17.61
C GLU A 494 -26.27 -22.61 18.47
N GLN A 495 -26.02 -22.28 19.74
CA GLN A 495 -27.04 -21.75 20.65
C GLN A 495 -27.15 -20.21 20.63
N VAL A 496 -26.23 -19.51 19.96
CA VAL A 496 -26.23 -18.05 19.88
C VAL A 496 -26.85 -17.58 18.59
N GLY A 497 -27.94 -16.82 18.68
CA GLY A 497 -28.59 -16.21 17.52
C GLY A 497 -27.68 -15.24 16.79
N TRP A 498 -27.59 -15.34 15.46
CA TRP A 498 -26.78 -14.50 14.62
C TRP A 498 -27.57 -13.30 14.08
N LEU A 499 -27.04 -12.09 14.27
CA LEU A 499 -27.65 -10.85 13.79
C LEU A 499 -27.05 -10.36 12.46
N GLY A 500 -25.90 -10.86 12.08
CA GLY A 500 -25.25 -10.49 10.82
C GLY A 500 -24.79 -9.03 10.77
N VAL A 501 -24.21 -8.51 11.83
CA VAL A 501 -23.75 -7.12 11.92
C VAL A 501 -22.33 -7.02 12.46
N HIS A 502 -21.58 -6.03 11.98
CA HIS A 502 -20.37 -5.56 12.62
C HIS A 502 -20.72 -4.43 13.59
N LEU A 503 -20.17 -4.51 14.78
CA LEU A 503 -20.46 -3.56 15.87
C LEU A 503 -19.20 -2.77 16.25
N ALA A 504 -19.38 -1.49 16.57
CA ALA A 504 -18.46 -0.72 17.38
C ALA A 504 -18.86 -0.88 18.84
N ASP A 505 -17.91 -0.98 19.76
CA ASP A 505 -18.20 -1.31 21.18
C ASP A 505 -18.43 -0.12 22.12
N SER A 506 -18.18 1.11 21.67
CA SER A 506 -18.33 2.28 22.57
C SER A 506 -18.84 3.51 21.81
N PRO A 507 -20.14 3.71 21.70
CA PRO A 507 -21.26 2.84 22.10
C PRO A 507 -21.43 1.62 21.20
N LEU A 508 -22.22 0.62 21.65
CA LEU A 508 -22.51 -0.60 20.89
C LEU A 508 -23.40 -0.28 19.68
N ARG A 509 -22.76 0.04 18.56
CA ARG A 509 -23.43 0.60 17.38
C ARG A 509 -23.19 -0.25 16.14
N ILE A 510 -24.23 -0.45 15.33
CA ILE A 510 -24.09 -1.11 14.04
C ILE A 510 -23.22 -0.25 13.12
N SER A 511 -22.07 -0.75 12.73
CA SER A 511 -21.18 -0.08 11.77
C SER A 511 -21.47 -0.46 10.32
N LYS A 512 -21.80 -1.72 10.08
CA LYS A 512 -22.16 -2.27 8.76
C LYS A 512 -22.85 -3.62 8.92
N PHE A 513 -23.52 -4.07 7.86
CA PHE A 513 -24.11 -5.40 7.78
C PHE A 513 -23.13 -6.43 7.19
N ILE A 514 -23.30 -7.68 7.61
CA ILE A 514 -22.69 -8.85 7.00
C ILE A 514 -23.65 -9.42 5.95
N ALA A 515 -23.13 -10.03 4.91
CA ALA A 515 -23.94 -10.69 3.89
C ALA A 515 -24.97 -11.65 4.51
N GLY A 516 -26.23 -11.56 4.08
CA GLY A 516 -27.32 -12.38 4.61
C GLY A 516 -27.89 -11.97 5.97
N SER A 517 -27.51 -10.79 6.52
CA SER A 517 -28.04 -10.31 7.79
C SER A 517 -29.57 -10.31 7.85
N PRO A 518 -30.20 -10.93 8.89
CA PRO A 518 -31.65 -10.91 9.07
C PRO A 518 -32.20 -9.53 9.43
N LEU A 519 -31.33 -8.59 9.84
CA LEU A 519 -31.73 -7.25 10.30
C LEU A 519 -31.80 -6.21 9.18
N ARG A 520 -31.42 -6.56 7.97
CA ARG A 520 -31.19 -5.63 6.86
C ARG A 520 -32.38 -4.72 6.52
N ASN A 521 -33.58 -5.21 6.65
CA ASN A 521 -34.80 -4.47 6.29
C ASN A 521 -35.41 -3.66 7.46
N GLN A 522 -34.85 -3.75 8.65
CA GLN A 522 -35.43 -3.15 9.86
C GLN A 522 -34.47 -2.13 10.49
N LEU A 523 -33.18 -2.43 10.51
CA LEU A 523 -32.14 -1.61 11.12
C LEU A 523 -31.25 -0.94 10.08
N GLN A 524 -30.47 0.00 10.51
CA GLN A 524 -29.52 0.73 9.66
C GLN A 524 -28.17 0.95 10.35
N PRO A 525 -27.08 1.14 9.59
CA PRO A 525 -25.81 1.57 10.16
C PRO A 525 -25.99 2.86 10.97
N GLY A 526 -25.37 2.92 12.15
CA GLY A 526 -25.51 4.01 13.10
C GLY A 526 -26.50 3.74 14.23
N ASP A 527 -27.37 2.73 14.13
CA ASP A 527 -28.25 2.34 15.23
C ASP A 527 -27.42 1.81 16.40
N GLU A 528 -27.68 2.33 17.60
CA GLU A 528 -27.07 1.87 18.84
C GLU A 528 -27.96 0.81 19.50
N ILE A 529 -27.41 -0.37 19.75
CA ILE A 529 -28.14 -1.46 20.42
C ILE A 529 -28.13 -1.18 21.93
N ILE A 530 -29.29 -0.97 22.48
CA ILE A 530 -29.49 -0.62 23.91
C ILE A 530 -29.81 -1.86 24.75
N ALA A 531 -30.74 -2.70 24.27
CA ALA A 531 -31.20 -3.87 25.00
C ALA A 531 -31.76 -4.96 24.09
N ILE A 532 -31.75 -6.21 24.57
CA ILE A 532 -32.50 -7.34 24.01
C ILE A 532 -33.45 -7.87 25.09
N ASN A 533 -34.73 -8.05 24.75
CA ASN A 533 -35.79 -8.51 25.67
C ASN A 533 -35.76 -7.75 27.01
N GLY A 534 -35.60 -6.42 26.95
CA GLY A 534 -35.51 -5.54 28.14
C GLY A 534 -34.19 -5.62 28.91
N ARG A 535 -33.27 -6.52 28.52
CA ARG A 535 -31.95 -6.65 29.16
C ARG A 535 -30.93 -5.76 28.46
N ARG A 536 -30.36 -4.82 29.19
CA ARG A 536 -29.39 -3.85 28.66
C ARG A 536 -28.12 -4.54 28.17
N THR A 537 -27.64 -4.12 26.98
CA THR A 537 -26.36 -4.52 26.36
C THR A 537 -25.42 -3.32 26.32
N ARG A 538 -24.15 -3.47 26.75
CA ARG A 538 -23.14 -2.40 26.75
C ARG A 538 -21.97 -2.71 25.81
N LYS A 539 -21.71 -4.00 25.57
CA LYS A 539 -20.61 -4.50 24.75
C LYS A 539 -21.02 -5.78 24.01
N SER A 540 -20.24 -6.16 23.02
CA SER A 540 -20.53 -7.33 22.17
C SER A 540 -20.72 -8.64 22.95
N SER A 541 -20.04 -8.82 24.09
CA SER A 541 -20.24 -10.03 24.92
C SER A 541 -21.60 -10.06 25.63
N ASP A 542 -22.14 -8.90 26.03
CA ASP A 542 -23.49 -8.80 26.64
C ASP A 542 -24.55 -9.19 25.59
N LEU A 543 -24.35 -8.69 24.34
CA LEU A 543 -25.22 -9.00 23.23
C LEU A 543 -25.23 -10.51 22.92
N LYS A 544 -24.03 -11.13 22.82
CA LYS A 544 -23.90 -12.59 22.63
C LYS A 544 -24.61 -13.37 23.73
N GLY A 545 -24.42 -12.95 24.99
CA GLY A 545 -25.09 -13.57 26.14
C GLY A 545 -26.62 -13.46 26.09
N ALA A 546 -27.14 -12.31 25.62
CA ALA A 546 -28.59 -12.10 25.48
C ALA A 546 -29.20 -12.86 24.29
N LEU A 547 -28.40 -13.19 23.26
CA LEU A 547 -28.83 -13.96 22.08
C LEU A 547 -28.74 -15.48 22.29
N ARG A 548 -28.10 -15.94 23.37
CA ARG A 548 -27.99 -17.37 23.67
C ARG A 548 -29.38 -17.98 23.91
N GLY A 549 -29.67 -19.08 23.22
CA GLY A 549 -30.97 -19.75 23.25
C GLY A 549 -32.05 -19.10 22.38
N ASN A 550 -31.68 -18.08 21.58
CA ASN A 550 -32.62 -17.34 20.75
C ASN A 550 -32.34 -17.50 19.23
N VAL A 551 -31.78 -18.63 18.83
CA VAL A 551 -31.63 -18.95 17.39
C VAL A 551 -33.00 -19.21 16.78
N GLU A 552 -33.36 -18.48 15.70
CA GLU A 552 -34.66 -18.56 15.03
C GLU A 552 -35.87 -18.30 15.95
N GLN A 553 -35.62 -17.63 17.09
CA GLN A 553 -36.68 -17.20 18.00
C GLN A 553 -36.80 -15.68 17.94
N GLU A 554 -38.03 -15.18 17.97
CA GLU A 554 -38.30 -13.75 17.99
C GLU A 554 -37.76 -13.12 19.29
N VAL A 555 -37.00 -12.04 19.14
CA VAL A 555 -36.49 -11.23 20.25
C VAL A 555 -36.84 -9.76 20.04
N LYS A 556 -37.13 -9.04 21.12
CA LYS A 556 -37.36 -7.61 21.10
C LYS A 556 -36.04 -6.87 21.24
N LEU A 557 -35.64 -6.19 20.17
CA LEU A 557 -34.42 -5.37 20.13
C LEU A 557 -34.77 -3.91 20.37
N THR A 558 -34.25 -3.33 21.48
CA THR A 558 -34.35 -1.90 21.76
C THR A 558 -33.10 -1.20 21.23
N ILE A 559 -33.29 -0.18 20.41
CA ILE A 559 -32.20 0.60 19.80
C ILE A 559 -32.38 2.09 20.10
N SER A 560 -31.26 2.86 19.95
CA SER A 560 -31.32 4.31 19.82
C SER A 560 -30.92 4.69 18.38
N ARG A 561 -31.83 5.37 17.69
CA ARG A 561 -31.60 5.95 16.36
C ARG A 561 -31.66 7.46 16.47
N ARG A 562 -30.50 8.13 16.30
CA ARG A 562 -30.39 9.60 16.42
C ARG A 562 -30.95 10.16 17.74
N GLY A 563 -30.78 9.41 18.85
CA GLY A 563 -31.29 9.76 20.20
C GLY A 563 -32.72 9.29 20.48
N GLY A 564 -33.52 8.93 19.49
CA GLY A 564 -34.85 8.34 19.67
C GLY A 564 -34.77 6.85 20.03
N ILE A 565 -35.51 6.39 21.02
CA ILE A 565 -35.59 4.98 21.41
C ILE A 565 -36.69 4.30 20.57
N MET A 566 -36.35 3.17 19.99
CA MET A 566 -37.25 2.37 19.14
C MET A 566 -37.13 0.88 19.51
N GLU A 567 -38.19 0.14 19.27
CA GLU A 567 -38.22 -1.31 19.48
C GLU A 567 -38.55 -2.01 18.16
N PHE A 568 -37.86 -3.12 17.91
CA PHE A 568 -38.08 -3.97 16.77
C PHE A 568 -38.16 -5.42 17.23
N ASP A 569 -39.16 -6.15 16.72
CA ASP A 569 -39.22 -7.59 16.85
C ASP A 569 -38.39 -8.20 15.72
N VAL A 570 -37.31 -8.90 16.07
CA VAL A 570 -36.34 -9.44 15.13
C VAL A 570 -36.14 -10.94 15.38
N ILE A 571 -35.84 -11.68 14.32
CA ILE A 571 -35.54 -13.11 14.41
C ILE A 571 -34.05 -13.32 14.08
N PRO A 572 -33.20 -13.55 15.09
CA PRO A 572 -31.79 -13.89 14.84
C PRO A 572 -31.69 -15.20 14.07
N ALA A 573 -30.90 -15.22 13.02
CA ALA A 573 -30.71 -16.40 12.19
C ALA A 573 -29.72 -17.39 12.84
N LYS A 574 -29.60 -18.58 12.24
CA LYS A 574 -28.46 -19.46 12.46
C LYS A 574 -27.24 -18.84 11.77
N ASP A 575 -26.05 -18.92 12.41
CA ASP A 575 -24.80 -18.44 11.82
C ASP A 575 -24.54 -19.19 10.49
N PRO A 576 -24.35 -18.50 9.35
CA PRO A 576 -24.12 -19.12 8.05
C PRO A 576 -22.70 -19.69 7.92
N LEU A 577 -22.30 -20.60 8.77
CA LEU A 577 -20.97 -21.21 8.86
C LEU A 577 -20.24 -21.35 7.50
N HIS A 578 -19.33 -20.41 7.24
CA HIS A 578 -18.52 -20.45 6.04
C HIS A 578 -17.24 -21.29 6.24
N PRO A 579 -16.84 -22.10 5.25
CA PRO A 579 -15.62 -22.89 5.34
C PRO A 579 -14.39 -21.98 5.21
N VAL A 580 -13.64 -21.81 6.29
CA VAL A 580 -12.47 -20.93 6.37
C VAL A 580 -11.26 -21.58 7.06
N ILE A 581 -11.43 -22.69 7.78
CA ILE A 581 -10.32 -23.42 8.39
C ILE A 581 -9.67 -24.29 7.34
N ILE A 582 -8.34 -24.18 7.20
CA ILE A 582 -7.56 -24.93 6.24
C ILE A 582 -6.80 -26.02 6.98
N SER A 583 -6.96 -27.26 6.55
CA SER A 583 -6.29 -28.43 7.10
C SER A 583 -5.76 -29.37 6.00
N GLY A 584 -5.06 -30.44 6.39
CA GLY A 584 -4.51 -31.44 5.49
C GLY A 584 -3.13 -31.07 4.93
N ASN A 585 -2.38 -32.08 4.49
CA ASN A 585 -0.96 -31.93 4.09
C ASN A 585 -0.77 -31.45 2.64
N GLY A 586 -1.85 -31.33 1.88
CA GLY A 586 -1.78 -30.99 0.47
C GLY A 586 -1.31 -32.16 -0.42
N ASN A 587 -1.47 -31.98 -1.73
CA ASN A 587 -1.04 -32.94 -2.74
C ASN A 587 0.21 -32.43 -3.51
N LYS A 588 0.50 -33.02 -4.68
CA LYS A 588 1.60 -32.61 -5.55
C LYS A 588 1.50 -31.11 -5.96
N LEU A 589 0.28 -30.61 -6.24
CA LEU A 589 0.11 -29.22 -6.64
C LEU A 589 0.36 -28.26 -5.48
N TRP A 590 -0.05 -28.62 -4.27
CA TRP A 590 0.29 -27.88 -3.06
C TRP A 590 1.81 -27.82 -2.84
N LYS A 591 2.50 -28.97 -2.97
CA LYS A 591 3.96 -29.01 -2.85
C LYS A 591 4.62 -28.08 -3.88
N ALA A 592 4.18 -28.11 -5.13
CA ALA A 592 4.70 -27.22 -6.17
C ALA A 592 4.41 -25.75 -5.89
N PHE A 593 3.28 -25.43 -5.24
CA PHE A 593 2.93 -24.08 -4.80
C PHE A 593 3.82 -23.61 -3.64
N SER A 594 4.05 -24.46 -2.63
CA SER A 594 4.66 -24.07 -1.34
C SER A 594 6.18 -24.30 -1.26
N SER A 595 6.79 -24.99 -2.23
CA SER A 595 8.23 -25.28 -2.20
C SER A 595 9.07 -24.08 -2.59
N SER A 596 10.17 -23.89 -1.87
CA SER A 596 11.17 -22.86 -2.17
C SER A 596 11.76 -23.02 -3.58
N LYS A 597 12.03 -21.91 -4.24
CA LYS A 597 12.79 -21.88 -5.50
C LYS A 597 14.32 -21.87 -5.27
N ARG A 598 14.75 -21.70 -4.00
CA ARG A 598 16.18 -21.76 -3.65
C ARG A 598 16.73 -23.20 -3.64
N GLU A 599 15.87 -24.22 -3.60
CA GLU A 599 16.24 -25.63 -3.51
C GLU A 599 16.31 -26.32 -4.88
N ILE A 600 16.09 -25.59 -5.95
CA ILE A 600 16.20 -26.06 -7.34
C ILE A 600 17.48 -25.45 -7.95
#